data_6c66825f074e3a889f2b03c36f5b6af0
#
_entry.id   6c66825f074e3a889f2b03c36f5b6af0
#
_cell.length_a   1.000
_cell.length_b   1.000
_cell.length_c   1.000
_cell.angle_alpha   90.00
_cell.angle_beta   90.00
_cell.angle_gamma   90.00
#
_symmetry.space_group_name_H-M   'P 1'
#
loop_
_entity.id
_entity.type
_entity.pdbx_description
1 polymer ?
#
loop_
_entity_poly.entity_id
_entity_poly.type
_entity_poly.pdbx_seq_one_letter_code
_entity_poly.pdbx_strand_id
1 'polypeptide(L)'
;NIPIGVIGILYARKFMPNFTTPRRRFDITGFLLFGLSLVLFSSGIELFGEKIVATWLALAVIAVSLLLLVAYVRHARRHPAPLISLSLFKTHTFSVGIAGNLATRLGTGCVPFLMPLMLQVGFGYPAIIAGCMIAPTAIGSIIAKSTVTQVLRWFGYRKTLVGITVFIGLMIAQFSLQSPEMPLWMLLLPLFVLGMAMSTQFTSMNTITLADLTDDNASSGNSLLAVTQQLSISLGVAISAAVLRFYEGFDNASTVQQFHYTFITMGVITIVSALMFMLLRAKDGRNLISERHKR
;
A
#
# COMPACT_ATOMS: atom_id res chain seq x y z
N ASN A 1 16.68 5.67 14.16
CA ASN A 1 16.34 4.26 13.88
C ASN A 1 17.39 3.28 14.36
N ILE A 2 18.71 3.61 14.33
CA ILE A 2 19.79 2.68 14.71
C ILE A 2 19.66 2.15 16.15
N PRO A 3 19.45 2.98 17.20
CA PRO A 3 19.32 2.48 18.58
C PRO A 3 18.12 1.53 18.74
N ILE A 4 16.98 1.89 18.11
CA ILE A 4 15.76 1.06 18.15
C ILE A 4 16.00 -0.28 17.45
N GLY A 5 16.73 -0.26 16.33
CA GLY A 5 17.10 -1.49 15.60
C GLY A 5 17.99 -2.42 16.43
N VAL A 6 18.98 -1.88 17.13
CA VAL A 6 19.85 -2.65 18.04
C VAL A 6 19.04 -3.29 19.16
N ILE A 7 18.16 -2.53 19.82
CA ILE A 7 17.26 -3.05 20.87
C ILE A 7 16.37 -4.16 20.31
N GLY A 8 15.81 -3.97 19.11
CA GLY A 8 14.98 -4.97 18.42
C GLY A 8 15.73 -6.28 18.15
N ILE A 9 16.98 -6.20 17.69
CA ILE A 9 17.83 -7.38 17.44
C ILE A 9 18.13 -8.12 18.73
N LEU A 10 18.48 -7.41 19.80
CA LEU A 10 18.76 -8.02 21.12
C LEU A 10 17.51 -8.70 21.67
N TYR A 11 16.35 -8.05 21.56
CA TYR A 11 15.08 -8.62 22.00
C TYR A 11 14.70 -9.87 21.19
N ALA A 12 14.83 -9.83 19.85
CA ALA A 12 14.54 -10.96 18.98
C ALA A 12 15.46 -12.16 19.29
N ARG A 13 16.77 -11.93 19.48
CA ARG A 13 17.72 -12.99 19.85
C ARG A 13 17.38 -13.68 21.19
N LYS A 14 16.82 -12.93 22.14
CA LYS A 14 16.54 -13.44 23.48
C LYS A 14 15.18 -14.16 23.58
N PHE A 15 14.17 -13.68 22.83
CA PHE A 15 12.78 -14.12 23.02
C PHE A 15 12.18 -14.86 21.82
N MET A 16 12.77 -14.76 20.62
CA MET A 16 12.24 -15.48 19.47
C MET A 16 12.79 -16.90 19.37
N PRO A 17 11.92 -17.91 19.20
CA PRO A 17 12.35 -19.27 18.95
C PRO A 17 13.06 -19.37 17.61
N ASN A 18 14.09 -20.20 17.55
CA ASN A 18 14.91 -20.37 16.36
C ASN A 18 14.27 -21.44 15.45
N PHE A 19 13.45 -21.02 14.50
CA PHE A 19 12.88 -21.91 13.50
C PHE A 19 13.89 -22.15 12.39
N THR A 20 14.47 -23.33 12.35
CA THR A 20 15.36 -23.77 11.28
C THR A 20 14.56 -24.53 10.23
N THR A 21 14.49 -23.99 9.02
CA THR A 21 13.96 -24.70 7.85
C THR A 21 15.10 -25.32 7.04
N PRO A 22 14.86 -26.45 6.32
CA PRO A 22 15.87 -27.02 5.43
C PRO A 22 16.45 -25.97 4.48
N ARG A 23 17.78 -25.95 4.32
CA ARG A 23 18.46 -25.03 3.42
C ARG A 23 18.01 -25.27 1.98
N ARG A 24 17.24 -24.36 1.43
CA ARG A 24 16.94 -24.33 -0.01
C ARG A 24 18.06 -23.55 -0.75
N ARG A 25 18.41 -24.01 -1.94
CA ARG A 25 19.36 -23.24 -2.80
C ARG A 25 18.69 -21.92 -3.16
N PHE A 26 19.39 -20.81 -2.88
CA PHE A 26 18.90 -19.49 -3.19
C PHE A 26 18.94 -19.26 -4.71
N ASP A 27 17.84 -18.82 -5.29
CA ASP A 27 17.71 -18.50 -6.71
C ASP A 27 18.29 -17.11 -6.99
N ILE A 28 19.63 -17.04 -7.13
CA ILE A 28 20.36 -15.79 -7.38
C ILE A 28 19.90 -15.16 -8.71
N THR A 29 19.71 -15.95 -9.76
CA THR A 29 19.27 -15.46 -11.06
C THR A 29 17.88 -14.86 -10.99
N GLY A 30 16.95 -15.53 -10.34
CA GLY A 30 15.60 -15.01 -10.10
C GLY A 30 15.61 -13.76 -9.24
N PHE A 31 16.46 -13.71 -8.21
CA PHE A 31 16.62 -12.53 -7.35
C PHE A 31 17.11 -11.30 -8.14
N LEU A 32 18.13 -11.48 -9.00
CA LEU A 32 18.66 -10.39 -9.81
C LEU A 32 17.64 -9.91 -10.87
N LEU A 33 17.01 -10.84 -11.60
CA LEU A 33 16.00 -10.49 -12.61
C LEU A 33 14.82 -9.75 -11.99
N PHE A 34 14.28 -10.29 -10.89
CA PHE A 34 13.11 -9.70 -10.22
C PHE A 34 13.48 -8.39 -9.53
N GLY A 35 14.55 -8.38 -8.73
CA GLY A 35 14.99 -7.20 -7.98
C GLY A 35 15.35 -6.04 -8.90
N LEU A 36 16.13 -6.30 -9.98
CA LEU A 36 16.49 -5.27 -10.93
C LEU A 36 15.27 -4.74 -11.70
N SER A 37 14.33 -5.62 -12.05
CA SER A 37 13.08 -5.21 -12.67
C SER A 37 12.31 -4.24 -11.77
N LEU A 38 12.20 -4.51 -10.47
CA LEU A 38 11.49 -3.65 -9.53
C LEU A 38 12.17 -2.28 -9.35
N VAL A 39 13.49 -2.28 -9.21
CA VAL A 39 14.26 -1.04 -9.06
C VAL A 39 14.09 -0.17 -10.31
N LEU A 40 14.27 -0.74 -11.50
CA LEU A 40 14.12 0.00 -12.75
C LEU A 40 12.68 0.47 -12.97
N PHE A 41 11.67 -0.32 -12.56
CA PHE A 41 10.27 0.09 -12.66
C PHE A 41 9.97 1.30 -11.78
N SER A 42 10.37 1.25 -10.51
CA SER A 42 10.20 2.36 -9.57
C SER A 42 10.93 3.62 -10.04
N SER A 43 12.20 3.48 -10.42
CA SER A 43 13.00 4.61 -10.94
C SER A 43 12.44 5.18 -12.25
N GLY A 44 11.95 4.32 -13.14
CA GLY A 44 11.33 4.76 -14.40
C GLY A 44 10.07 5.60 -14.19
N ILE A 45 9.23 5.21 -13.22
CA ILE A 45 8.03 5.98 -12.86
C ILE A 45 8.42 7.32 -12.21
N GLU A 46 9.42 7.34 -11.34
CA GLU A 46 9.92 8.55 -10.70
C GLU A 46 10.49 9.53 -11.74
N LEU A 47 11.36 9.06 -12.64
CA LEU A 47 11.91 9.85 -13.74
C LEU A 47 10.81 10.42 -14.66
N PHE A 48 9.77 9.62 -14.95
CA PHE A 48 8.63 10.07 -15.74
C PHE A 48 7.85 11.18 -15.02
N GLY A 49 7.74 11.05 -13.69
CA GLY A 49 7.08 12.04 -12.83
C GLY A 49 7.81 13.37 -12.77
N GLU A 50 9.12 13.40 -12.62
CA GLU A 50 9.90 14.61 -12.34
C GLU A 50 10.27 15.46 -13.57
N LYS A 51 10.07 14.95 -14.79
CA LYS A 51 10.46 15.61 -16.06
C LYS A 51 11.94 16.06 -16.14
N ILE A 52 12.80 15.52 -15.27
CA ILE A 52 14.24 15.85 -15.24
C ILE A 52 14.93 15.29 -16.49
N VAL A 53 14.43 14.18 -17.02
CA VAL A 53 14.95 13.51 -18.20
C VAL A 53 13.94 13.49 -19.34
N ALA A 54 14.45 13.30 -20.55
CA ALA A 54 13.58 13.14 -21.72
C ALA A 54 12.61 11.96 -21.52
N THR A 55 11.32 12.17 -21.80
CA THR A 55 10.23 11.19 -21.60
C THR A 55 10.54 9.82 -22.21
N TRP A 56 11.23 9.79 -23.38
CA TRP A 56 11.62 8.53 -24.03
C TRP A 56 12.58 7.68 -23.18
N LEU A 57 13.47 8.34 -22.40
CA LEU A 57 14.41 7.62 -21.53
C LEU A 57 13.69 6.96 -20.35
N ALA A 58 12.75 7.67 -19.71
CA ALA A 58 11.89 7.11 -18.65
C ALA A 58 11.09 5.92 -19.18
N LEU A 59 10.49 6.04 -20.37
CA LEU A 59 9.77 4.95 -21.03
C LEU A 59 10.69 3.78 -21.37
N ALA A 60 11.92 4.04 -21.81
CA ALA A 60 12.92 2.99 -22.08
C ALA A 60 13.28 2.22 -20.80
N VAL A 61 13.49 2.91 -19.67
CA VAL A 61 13.75 2.28 -18.37
C VAL A 61 12.58 1.39 -17.94
N ILE A 62 11.33 1.88 -18.09
CA ILE A 62 10.13 1.08 -17.81
C ILE A 62 10.06 -0.14 -18.75
N ALA A 63 10.32 0.01 -20.03
CA ALA A 63 10.32 -1.09 -20.98
C ALA A 63 11.36 -2.16 -20.65
N VAL A 64 12.59 -1.77 -20.29
CA VAL A 64 13.63 -2.69 -19.82
C VAL A 64 13.20 -3.41 -18.55
N SER A 65 12.58 -2.70 -17.60
CA SER A 65 12.03 -3.29 -16.39
C SER A 65 11.00 -4.39 -16.71
N LEU A 66 10.05 -4.11 -17.62
CA LEU A 66 9.04 -5.08 -18.04
C LEU A 66 9.65 -6.30 -18.76
N LEU A 67 10.68 -6.09 -19.57
CA LEU A 67 11.42 -7.19 -20.20
C LEU A 67 12.11 -8.08 -19.17
N LEU A 68 12.73 -7.49 -18.15
CA LEU A 68 13.32 -8.25 -17.04
C LEU A 68 12.26 -9.02 -16.24
N LEU A 69 11.08 -8.42 -16.03
CA LEU A 69 9.96 -9.11 -15.37
C LEU A 69 9.47 -10.30 -16.20
N VAL A 70 9.36 -10.16 -17.52
CA VAL A 70 9.01 -11.26 -18.43
C VAL A 70 10.09 -12.36 -18.38
N ALA A 71 11.38 -11.97 -18.40
CA ALA A 71 12.49 -12.89 -18.25
C ALA A 71 12.44 -13.65 -16.92
N TYR A 72 12.11 -12.93 -15.81
CA TYR A 72 11.90 -13.55 -14.51
C TYR A 72 10.75 -14.57 -14.55
N VAL A 73 9.59 -14.22 -15.11
CA VAL A 73 8.44 -15.15 -15.21
C VAL A 73 8.81 -16.41 -16.01
N ARG A 74 9.60 -16.26 -17.10
CA ARG A 74 10.10 -17.40 -17.88
C ARG A 74 11.07 -18.25 -17.06
N HIS A 75 11.98 -17.63 -16.33
CA HIS A 75 12.90 -18.31 -15.41
C HIS A 75 12.14 -19.06 -14.31
N ALA A 76 11.22 -18.40 -13.63
CA ALA A 76 10.43 -18.97 -12.52
C ALA A 76 9.57 -20.16 -12.95
N ARG A 77 9.11 -20.21 -14.21
CA ARG A 77 8.37 -21.36 -14.76
C ARG A 77 9.24 -22.59 -14.98
N ARG A 78 10.55 -22.43 -15.13
CA ARG A 78 11.50 -23.51 -15.45
C ARG A 78 12.36 -23.92 -14.26
N HIS A 79 12.48 -23.05 -13.25
CA HIS A 79 13.32 -23.30 -12.09
C HIS A 79 12.54 -24.13 -11.04
N PRO A 80 13.14 -25.20 -10.48
CA PRO A 80 12.45 -26.09 -9.53
C PRO A 80 12.11 -25.42 -8.19
N ALA A 81 12.89 -24.39 -7.80
CA ALA A 81 12.67 -23.62 -6.57
C ALA A 81 12.86 -22.11 -6.86
N PRO A 82 11.92 -21.46 -7.56
CA PRO A 82 12.04 -20.05 -7.89
C PRO A 82 11.91 -19.17 -6.64
N LEU A 83 12.49 -17.96 -6.68
CA LEU A 83 12.39 -16.98 -5.60
C LEU A 83 10.94 -16.72 -5.19
N ILE A 84 10.07 -16.53 -6.18
CA ILE A 84 8.63 -16.40 -6.00
C ILE A 84 7.93 -17.48 -6.83
N SER A 85 7.22 -18.36 -6.14
CA SER A 85 6.46 -19.39 -6.80
C SER A 85 5.21 -18.83 -7.45
N LEU A 86 5.09 -18.98 -8.77
CA LEU A 86 3.89 -18.57 -9.51
C LEU A 86 2.65 -19.37 -9.11
N SER A 87 2.83 -20.53 -8.45
CA SER A 87 1.73 -21.33 -7.93
C SER A 87 0.93 -20.62 -6.83
N LEU A 88 1.52 -19.63 -6.16
CA LEU A 88 0.84 -18.79 -5.17
C LEU A 88 -0.42 -18.12 -5.73
N PHE A 89 -0.38 -17.72 -7.00
CA PHE A 89 -1.52 -17.09 -7.67
C PHE A 89 -2.67 -18.07 -7.98
N LYS A 90 -2.49 -19.38 -7.77
CA LYS A 90 -3.59 -20.34 -7.83
C LYS A 90 -4.47 -20.28 -6.58
N THR A 91 -3.94 -19.77 -5.47
CA THR A 91 -4.69 -19.57 -4.24
C THR A 91 -5.56 -18.32 -4.40
N HIS A 92 -6.88 -18.48 -4.32
CA HIS A 92 -7.86 -17.42 -4.59
C HIS A 92 -7.67 -16.21 -3.67
N THR A 93 -7.57 -16.43 -2.37
CA THR A 93 -7.39 -15.37 -1.36
C THR A 93 -6.08 -14.61 -1.57
N PHE A 94 -5.01 -15.30 -1.96
CA PHE A 94 -3.74 -14.68 -2.28
C PHE A 94 -3.84 -13.78 -3.52
N SER A 95 -4.40 -14.29 -4.62
CA SER A 95 -4.53 -13.51 -5.87
C SER A 95 -5.39 -12.27 -5.69
N VAL A 96 -6.56 -12.42 -5.05
CA VAL A 96 -7.45 -11.29 -4.77
C VAL A 96 -6.80 -10.33 -3.78
N GLY A 97 -6.11 -10.85 -2.77
CA GLY A 97 -5.39 -10.06 -1.78
C GLY A 97 -4.26 -9.22 -2.39
N ILE A 98 -3.43 -9.80 -3.27
CA ILE A 98 -2.37 -9.06 -4.00
C ILE A 98 -2.98 -7.99 -4.91
N ALA A 99 -3.99 -8.33 -5.70
CA ALA A 99 -4.67 -7.37 -6.58
C ALA A 99 -5.35 -6.25 -5.79
N GLY A 100 -6.01 -6.58 -4.67
CA GLY A 100 -6.61 -5.62 -3.75
C GLY A 100 -5.57 -4.70 -3.09
N ASN A 101 -4.41 -5.27 -2.66
CA ASN A 101 -3.29 -4.48 -2.14
C ASN A 101 -2.80 -3.46 -3.16
N LEU A 102 -2.57 -3.90 -4.40
CA LEU A 102 -2.14 -3.02 -5.48
C LEU A 102 -3.16 -1.92 -5.73
N ALA A 103 -4.41 -2.28 -6.03
CA ALA A 103 -5.45 -1.33 -6.41
C ALA A 103 -5.75 -0.30 -5.30
N THR A 104 -5.87 -0.74 -4.05
CA THR A 104 -6.21 0.16 -2.94
C THR A 104 -5.09 1.14 -2.63
N ARG A 105 -3.83 0.68 -2.68
CA ARG A 105 -2.68 1.55 -2.39
C ARG A 105 -2.39 2.56 -3.48
N LEU A 106 -2.85 2.32 -4.72
CA LEU A 106 -2.82 3.36 -5.77
C LEU A 106 -3.58 4.61 -5.31
N GLY A 107 -4.72 4.43 -4.64
CA GLY A 107 -5.50 5.54 -4.10
C GLY A 107 -4.96 6.05 -2.76
N THR A 108 -4.79 5.16 -1.77
CA THR A 108 -4.40 5.56 -0.40
C THR A 108 -2.95 6.07 -0.28
N GLY A 109 -2.08 5.68 -1.21
CA GLY A 109 -0.69 6.14 -1.29
C GLY A 109 -0.52 7.63 -1.54
N CYS A 110 -1.59 8.31 -1.97
CA CYS A 110 -1.56 9.76 -2.19
C CYS A 110 -1.46 10.58 -0.89
N VAL A 111 -2.04 10.08 0.23
CA VAL A 111 -2.22 10.87 1.46
C VAL A 111 -0.90 11.38 2.05
N PRO A 112 0.15 10.55 2.25
CA PRO A 112 1.42 11.02 2.81
C PRO A 112 2.16 12.00 1.89
N PHE A 113 1.81 12.08 0.63
CA PHE A 113 2.37 13.01 -0.34
C PHE A 113 1.51 14.27 -0.48
N LEU A 114 0.23 14.13 -0.81
CA LEU A 114 -0.66 15.26 -1.11
C LEU A 114 -0.99 16.12 0.11
N MET A 115 -1.16 15.50 1.29
CA MET A 115 -1.56 16.24 2.48
C MET A 115 -0.49 17.25 2.92
N PRO A 116 0.78 16.87 3.12
CA PRO A 116 1.82 17.86 3.43
C PRO A 116 2.03 18.88 2.33
N LEU A 117 1.90 18.47 1.07
CA LEU A 117 2.08 19.36 -0.08
C LEU A 117 0.96 20.41 -0.14
N MET A 118 -0.30 20.02 0.06
CA MET A 118 -1.43 20.95 0.13
C MET A 118 -1.25 21.96 1.26
N LEU A 119 -0.82 21.51 2.44
CA LEU A 119 -0.62 22.41 3.58
C LEU A 119 0.51 23.39 3.33
N GLN A 120 1.59 22.99 2.65
CA GLN A 120 2.74 23.85 2.37
C GLN A 120 2.48 24.75 1.16
N VAL A 121 2.11 24.18 0.02
CA VAL A 121 1.99 24.92 -1.26
C VAL A 121 0.60 25.55 -1.41
N GLY A 122 -0.44 24.83 -0.98
CA GLY A 122 -1.83 25.32 -1.09
C GLY A 122 -2.18 26.35 0.00
N PHE A 123 -1.78 26.08 1.25
CA PHE A 123 -2.19 26.89 2.41
C PHE A 123 -1.05 27.74 2.98
N GLY A 124 0.20 27.60 2.52
CA GLY A 124 1.34 28.41 2.95
C GLY A 124 1.89 28.07 4.34
N TYR A 125 1.54 26.92 4.92
CA TYR A 125 2.07 26.51 6.22
C TYR A 125 3.54 26.07 6.14
N PRO A 126 4.36 26.31 7.17
CA PRO A 126 5.73 25.82 7.21
C PRO A 126 5.77 24.29 7.26
N ALA A 127 6.85 23.70 6.71
CA ALA A 127 7.02 22.26 6.61
C ALA A 127 6.89 21.50 7.93
N ILE A 128 7.28 22.13 9.04
CA ILE A 128 7.19 21.54 10.38
C ILE A 128 5.72 21.32 10.79
N ILE A 129 4.84 22.27 10.51
CA ILE A 129 3.40 22.16 10.81
C ILE A 129 2.77 21.09 9.91
N ALA A 130 3.07 21.13 8.61
CA ALA A 130 2.59 20.13 7.66
C ALA A 130 3.03 18.69 8.04
N GLY A 131 4.27 18.54 8.52
CA GLY A 131 4.77 17.26 9.03
C GLY A 131 4.06 16.80 10.31
N CYS A 132 3.81 17.71 11.26
CA CYS A 132 3.08 17.39 12.49
C CYS A 132 1.63 16.95 12.23
N MET A 133 1.00 17.43 11.16
CA MET A 133 -0.37 17.04 10.78
C MET A 133 -0.50 15.57 10.35
N ILE A 134 0.60 14.86 10.13
CA ILE A 134 0.56 13.41 9.88
C ILE A 134 0.47 12.61 11.20
N ALA A 135 0.88 13.17 12.34
CA ALA A 135 0.90 12.47 13.62
C ALA A 135 -0.47 11.85 14.02
N PRO A 136 -1.62 12.53 13.83
CA PRO A 136 -2.93 11.93 14.13
C PRO A 136 -3.19 10.61 13.40
N THR A 137 -2.72 10.48 12.15
CA THR A 137 -2.89 9.22 11.39
C THR A 137 -2.08 8.08 12.03
N ALA A 138 -0.89 8.36 12.53
CA ALA A 138 -0.07 7.38 13.23
C ALA A 138 -0.74 6.94 14.55
N ILE A 139 -1.26 7.88 15.34
CA ILE A 139 -1.98 7.59 16.59
C ILE A 139 -3.22 6.75 16.30
N GLY A 140 -4.03 7.13 15.32
CA GLY A 140 -5.18 6.37 14.88
C GLY A 140 -4.84 4.95 14.46
N SER A 141 -3.73 4.78 13.73
CA SER A 141 -3.23 3.47 13.30
C SER A 141 -2.83 2.55 14.45
N ILE A 142 -2.28 3.10 15.53
CA ILE A 142 -1.93 2.34 16.72
C ILE A 142 -3.19 1.85 17.44
N ILE A 143 -4.16 2.74 17.65
CA ILE A 143 -5.41 2.44 18.34
C ILE A 143 -6.23 1.41 17.55
N ALA A 144 -6.25 1.50 16.24
CA ALA A 144 -6.98 0.57 15.39
C ALA A 144 -6.54 -0.90 15.55
N LYS A 145 -5.29 -1.15 15.94
CA LYS A 145 -4.79 -2.52 16.14
C LYS A 145 -5.54 -3.27 17.25
N SER A 146 -6.09 -2.57 18.23
CA SER A 146 -6.90 -3.18 19.28
C SER A 146 -8.32 -3.51 18.83
N THR A 147 -8.86 -2.78 17.87
CA THR A 147 -10.26 -2.88 17.43
C THR A 147 -10.47 -3.72 16.16
N VAL A 148 -9.42 -3.91 15.35
CA VAL A 148 -9.53 -4.61 14.06
C VAL A 148 -10.11 -6.03 14.18
N THR A 149 -9.72 -6.78 15.21
CA THR A 149 -10.23 -8.14 15.44
C THR A 149 -11.73 -8.15 15.71
N GLN A 150 -12.24 -7.16 16.45
CA GLN A 150 -13.64 -7.00 16.76
C GLN A 150 -14.45 -6.70 15.49
N VAL A 151 -13.98 -5.76 14.68
CA VAL A 151 -14.62 -5.40 13.40
C VAL A 151 -14.70 -6.62 12.47
N LEU A 152 -13.61 -7.39 12.37
CA LEU A 152 -13.59 -8.60 11.55
C LEU A 152 -14.52 -9.71 12.05
N ARG A 153 -14.71 -9.80 13.38
CA ARG A 153 -15.70 -10.74 13.96
C ARG A 153 -17.13 -10.38 13.60
N TRP A 154 -17.49 -9.10 13.63
CA TRP A 154 -18.85 -8.63 13.36
C TRP A 154 -19.22 -8.72 11.88
N PHE A 155 -18.32 -8.30 11.00
CA PHE A 155 -18.63 -8.12 9.57
C PHE A 155 -17.99 -9.17 8.65
N GLY A 156 -16.95 -9.87 9.11
CA GLY A 156 -16.12 -10.74 8.27
C GLY A 156 -15.20 -9.97 7.32
N TYR A 157 -14.25 -10.67 6.70
CA TYR A 157 -13.21 -10.03 5.87
C TYR A 157 -13.78 -9.29 4.65
N ARG A 158 -14.66 -9.91 3.87
CA ARG A 158 -15.20 -9.33 2.63
C ARG A 158 -15.93 -8.01 2.89
N LYS A 159 -16.90 -8.00 3.82
CA LYS A 159 -17.69 -6.80 4.10
C LYS A 159 -16.81 -5.70 4.72
N THR A 160 -15.91 -6.07 5.61
CA THR A 160 -14.96 -5.12 6.22
C THR A 160 -14.08 -4.47 5.17
N LEU A 161 -13.45 -5.25 4.28
CA LEU A 161 -12.55 -4.71 3.26
C LEU A 161 -13.29 -3.83 2.25
N VAL A 162 -14.45 -4.24 1.76
CA VAL A 162 -15.25 -3.41 0.86
C VAL A 162 -15.70 -2.12 1.56
N GLY A 163 -16.31 -2.23 2.74
CA GLY A 163 -16.85 -1.06 3.46
C GLY A 163 -15.75 -0.07 3.87
N ILE A 164 -14.62 -0.58 4.40
CA ILE A 164 -13.52 0.29 4.84
C ILE A 164 -12.78 0.94 3.67
N THR A 165 -12.69 0.26 2.52
CA THR A 165 -12.09 0.85 1.30
C THR A 165 -12.94 2.00 0.77
N VAL A 166 -14.26 1.82 0.71
CA VAL A 166 -15.19 2.90 0.34
C VAL A 166 -15.10 4.05 1.34
N PHE A 167 -15.09 3.74 2.64
CA PHE A 167 -14.97 4.75 3.68
C PHE A 167 -13.66 5.55 3.57
N ILE A 168 -12.53 4.89 3.34
CA ILE A 168 -11.23 5.57 3.13
C ILE A 168 -11.28 6.47 1.90
N GLY A 169 -11.87 6.00 0.80
CA GLY A 169 -12.01 6.82 -0.41
C GLY A 169 -12.85 8.08 -0.19
N LEU A 170 -13.95 7.97 0.58
CA LEU A 170 -14.75 9.12 1.00
C LEU A 170 -13.96 10.07 1.91
N MET A 171 -13.17 9.51 2.84
CA MET A 171 -12.30 10.28 3.74
C MET A 171 -11.18 11.01 2.97
N ILE A 172 -10.66 10.43 1.90
CA ILE A 172 -9.70 11.11 1.02
C ILE A 172 -10.40 12.23 0.24
N ALA A 173 -11.57 11.95 -0.34
CA ALA A 173 -12.32 12.94 -1.10
C ALA A 173 -12.76 14.13 -0.24
N GLN A 174 -13.09 13.92 1.05
CA GLN A 174 -13.48 15.03 1.95
C GLN A 174 -12.38 16.07 2.18
N PHE A 175 -11.10 15.74 1.99
CA PHE A 175 -10.03 16.73 2.07
C PHE A 175 -10.12 17.82 0.99
N SER A 176 -10.93 17.61 -0.04
CA SER A 176 -11.29 18.66 -1.01
C SER A 176 -12.17 19.77 -0.42
N LEU A 177 -12.72 19.59 0.77
CA LEU A 177 -13.52 20.61 1.45
C LEU A 177 -12.69 21.53 2.35
N GLN A 178 -11.39 21.26 2.49
CA GLN A 178 -10.50 22.03 3.34
C GLN A 178 -10.13 23.35 2.67
N SER A 179 -10.12 24.42 3.47
CA SER A 179 -9.79 25.79 3.04
C SER A 179 -8.66 26.35 3.92
N PRO A 180 -7.81 27.24 3.39
CA PRO A 180 -6.82 27.95 4.18
C PRO A 180 -7.38 28.73 5.38
N GLU A 181 -8.67 29.11 5.30
CA GLU A 181 -9.37 29.84 6.37
C GLU A 181 -9.82 28.94 7.51
N MET A 182 -9.86 27.62 7.29
CA MET A 182 -10.27 26.65 8.31
C MET A 182 -9.16 26.44 9.34
N PRO A 183 -9.49 26.40 10.64
CA PRO A 183 -8.50 26.16 11.67
C PRO A 183 -7.95 24.72 11.55
N LEU A 184 -6.62 24.58 11.66
CA LEU A 184 -5.89 23.32 11.49
C LEU A 184 -6.39 22.17 12.39
N TRP A 185 -6.92 22.49 13.58
CA TRP A 185 -7.43 21.46 14.48
C TRP A 185 -8.59 20.67 13.88
N MET A 186 -9.33 21.24 12.93
CA MET A 186 -10.40 20.51 12.21
C MET A 186 -9.87 19.35 11.36
N LEU A 187 -8.58 19.35 10.98
CA LEU A 187 -7.93 18.24 10.26
C LEU A 187 -7.54 17.08 11.19
N LEU A 188 -7.38 17.33 12.49
CA LEU A 188 -6.86 16.32 13.43
C LEU A 188 -7.78 15.09 13.49
N LEU A 189 -9.09 15.31 13.63
CA LEU A 189 -10.06 14.22 13.73
C LEU A 189 -10.20 13.42 12.44
N PRO A 190 -10.38 14.03 11.24
CA PRO A 190 -10.38 13.30 9.97
C PRO A 190 -9.11 12.48 9.73
N LEU A 191 -7.94 13.05 10.01
CA LEU A 191 -6.66 12.35 9.86
C LEU A 191 -6.52 11.18 10.84
N PHE A 192 -6.95 11.35 12.09
CA PHE A 192 -6.99 10.29 13.08
C PHE A 192 -7.90 9.13 12.62
N VAL A 193 -9.12 9.43 12.21
CA VAL A 193 -10.09 8.44 11.72
C VAL A 193 -9.59 7.74 10.46
N LEU A 194 -8.99 8.49 9.54
CA LEU A 194 -8.35 7.94 8.35
C LEU A 194 -7.25 6.95 8.73
N GLY A 195 -6.39 7.30 9.69
CA GLY A 195 -5.34 6.42 10.20
C GLY A 195 -5.90 5.12 10.78
N MET A 196 -6.98 5.20 11.56
CA MET A 196 -7.69 4.01 12.06
C MET A 196 -8.19 3.12 10.91
N ALA A 197 -8.84 3.73 9.93
CA ALA A 197 -9.38 3.02 8.77
C ALA A 197 -8.28 2.36 7.94
N MET A 198 -7.21 3.08 7.64
CA MET A 198 -6.06 2.55 6.88
C MET A 198 -5.36 1.40 7.60
N SER A 199 -5.20 1.48 8.93
CA SER A 199 -4.60 0.41 9.73
C SER A 199 -5.48 -0.84 9.78
N THR A 200 -6.79 -0.67 9.94
CA THR A 200 -7.75 -1.77 9.90
C THR A 200 -7.76 -2.45 8.54
N GLN A 201 -7.77 -1.67 7.45
CA GLN A 201 -7.70 -2.18 6.09
C GLN A 201 -6.39 -2.94 5.85
N PHE A 202 -5.25 -2.34 6.20
CA PHE A 202 -3.94 -2.95 6.04
C PHE A 202 -3.84 -4.30 6.74
N THR A 203 -4.23 -4.35 8.01
CA THR A 203 -4.19 -5.59 8.80
C THR A 203 -5.10 -6.65 8.22
N SER A 204 -6.35 -6.29 7.92
CA SER A 204 -7.33 -7.23 7.36
C SER A 204 -6.90 -7.80 6.01
N MET A 205 -6.37 -6.94 5.14
CA MET A 205 -5.93 -7.28 3.81
C MET A 205 -4.70 -8.20 3.83
N ASN A 206 -3.71 -7.91 4.68
CA ASN A 206 -2.52 -8.75 4.82
C ASN A 206 -2.88 -10.13 5.39
N THR A 207 -3.74 -10.15 6.40
CA THR A 207 -4.14 -11.40 7.03
C THR A 207 -4.89 -12.31 6.05
N ILE A 208 -5.86 -11.78 5.29
CA ILE A 208 -6.61 -12.60 4.31
C ILE A 208 -5.75 -13.03 3.13
N THR A 209 -4.80 -12.20 2.71
CA THR A 209 -3.89 -12.53 1.60
C THR A 209 -3.04 -13.76 1.90
N LEU A 210 -2.61 -13.91 3.14
CA LEU A 210 -1.74 -15.02 3.57
C LEU A 210 -2.52 -16.20 4.18
N ALA A 211 -3.85 -16.09 4.32
CA ALA A 211 -4.68 -17.01 5.10
C ALA A 211 -4.62 -18.49 4.67
N ASP A 212 -4.61 -18.71 3.36
CA ASP A 212 -4.70 -20.06 2.77
C ASP A 212 -3.34 -20.54 2.21
N LEU A 213 -2.25 -19.88 2.60
CA LEU A 213 -0.90 -20.31 2.24
C LEU A 213 -0.44 -21.42 3.20
N THR A 214 0.25 -22.41 2.64
CA THR A 214 0.92 -23.46 3.42
C THR A 214 2.24 -22.96 4.00
N ASP A 215 2.74 -23.62 5.06
CA ASP A 215 4.02 -23.25 5.70
C ASP A 215 5.19 -23.19 4.70
N ASP A 216 5.18 -24.05 3.69
CA ASP A 216 6.18 -24.09 2.62
C ASP A 216 6.16 -22.84 1.72
N ASN A 217 5.01 -22.22 1.55
CA ASN A 217 4.79 -21.09 0.64
C ASN A 217 4.63 -19.76 1.37
N ALA A 218 4.40 -19.77 2.69
CA ALA A 218 4.13 -18.59 3.49
C ALA A 218 5.26 -17.54 3.40
N SER A 219 6.52 -17.96 3.44
CA SER A 219 7.68 -17.06 3.33
C SER A 219 7.73 -16.37 1.97
N SER A 220 7.57 -17.11 0.86
CA SER A 220 7.54 -16.56 -0.49
C SER A 220 6.33 -15.66 -0.72
N GLY A 221 5.17 -16.03 -0.17
CA GLY A 221 3.94 -15.24 -0.21
C GLY A 221 4.10 -13.91 0.52
N ASN A 222 4.68 -13.93 1.72
CA ASN A 222 4.93 -12.72 2.50
C ASN A 222 5.93 -11.78 1.82
N SER A 223 6.98 -12.33 1.20
CA SER A 223 7.96 -11.56 0.43
C SER A 223 7.31 -10.87 -0.76
N LEU A 224 6.49 -11.59 -1.53
CA LEU A 224 5.77 -11.02 -2.67
C LEU A 224 4.76 -9.95 -2.22
N LEU A 225 4.06 -10.19 -1.11
CA LEU A 225 3.16 -9.21 -0.53
C LEU A 225 3.90 -7.92 -0.15
N ALA A 226 5.05 -8.02 0.53
CA ALA A 226 5.86 -6.87 0.92
C ALA A 226 6.34 -6.06 -0.29
N VAL A 227 6.80 -6.75 -1.34
CA VAL A 227 7.21 -6.11 -2.61
C VAL A 227 6.02 -5.42 -3.28
N THR A 228 4.89 -6.10 -3.39
CA THR A 228 3.66 -5.51 -3.96
C THR A 228 3.24 -4.25 -3.20
N GLN A 229 3.33 -4.27 -1.88
CA GLN A 229 3.02 -3.10 -1.04
C GLN A 229 3.93 -1.93 -1.34
N GLN A 230 5.24 -2.16 -1.43
CA GLN A 230 6.20 -1.09 -1.70
C GLN A 230 6.00 -0.47 -3.08
N LEU A 231 5.83 -1.32 -4.11
CA LEU A 231 5.51 -0.85 -5.46
C LEU A 231 4.20 -0.06 -5.51
N SER A 232 3.17 -0.55 -4.84
CA SER A 232 1.86 0.09 -4.84
C SER A 232 1.88 1.47 -4.20
N ILE A 233 2.68 1.66 -3.13
CA ILE A 233 2.85 2.96 -2.49
C ILE A 233 3.57 3.92 -3.46
N SER A 234 4.67 3.50 -4.07
CA SER A 234 5.41 4.31 -5.05
C SER A 234 4.53 4.70 -6.23
N LEU A 235 3.76 3.75 -6.77
CA LEU A 235 2.78 4.01 -7.84
C LEU A 235 1.69 4.99 -7.40
N GLY A 236 1.18 4.85 -6.19
CA GLY A 236 0.17 5.75 -5.63
C GLY A 236 0.66 7.19 -5.53
N VAL A 237 1.90 7.40 -5.08
CA VAL A 237 2.55 8.71 -5.05
C VAL A 237 2.70 9.26 -6.48
N ALA A 238 3.24 8.46 -7.40
CA ALA A 238 3.47 8.89 -8.79
C ALA A 238 2.16 9.25 -9.51
N ILE A 239 1.12 8.42 -9.35
CA ILE A 239 -0.21 8.70 -9.93
C ILE A 239 -0.79 9.97 -9.33
N SER A 240 -0.70 10.17 -8.01
CA SER A 240 -1.23 11.38 -7.38
C SER A 240 -0.49 12.64 -7.83
N ALA A 241 0.82 12.56 -8.03
CA ALA A 241 1.60 13.66 -8.60
C ALA A 241 1.21 13.94 -10.06
N ALA A 242 0.99 12.89 -10.86
CA ALA A 242 0.55 13.03 -12.24
C ALA A 242 -0.86 13.65 -12.35
N VAL A 243 -1.78 13.23 -11.48
CA VAL A 243 -3.15 13.80 -11.40
C VAL A 243 -3.10 15.27 -10.97
N LEU A 244 -2.27 15.62 -9.98
CA LEU A 244 -2.09 17.00 -9.56
C LEU A 244 -1.59 17.87 -10.72
N ARG A 245 -0.54 17.42 -11.43
CA ARG A 245 -0.02 18.13 -12.61
C ARG A 245 -1.02 18.25 -13.75
N PHE A 246 -1.87 17.26 -13.93
CA PHE A 246 -2.96 17.34 -14.91
C PHE A 246 -3.88 18.50 -14.58
N TYR A 247 -4.24 18.68 -13.31
CA TYR A 247 -5.08 19.82 -12.89
C TYR A 247 -4.34 21.15 -12.84
N GLU A 248 -3.01 21.18 -12.68
CA GLU A 248 -2.17 22.38 -12.83
C GLU A 248 -2.23 22.97 -14.25
N GLY A 249 -2.52 22.14 -15.26
CA GLY A 249 -2.71 22.59 -16.64
C GLY A 249 -4.04 23.31 -16.93
N PHE A 250 -4.94 23.43 -15.93
CA PHE A 250 -6.19 24.18 -16.07
C PHE A 250 -5.99 25.63 -15.62
N ASP A 251 -5.87 26.55 -16.56
CA ASP A 251 -5.55 27.97 -16.35
C ASP A 251 -6.51 28.72 -15.39
N ASN A 252 -7.71 28.19 -15.14
CA ASN A 252 -8.73 28.82 -14.31
C ASN A 252 -8.80 28.27 -12.88
N ALA A 253 -7.99 27.28 -12.52
CA ALA A 253 -8.03 26.67 -11.19
C ALA A 253 -6.95 27.26 -10.26
N SER A 254 -7.37 27.76 -9.07
CA SER A 254 -6.40 28.13 -8.05
C SER A 254 -5.61 26.93 -7.56
N THR A 255 -4.42 27.13 -6.98
CA THR A 255 -3.58 26.06 -6.43
C THR A 255 -4.38 25.16 -5.46
N VAL A 256 -5.21 25.73 -4.62
CA VAL A 256 -6.07 25.00 -3.68
C VAL A 256 -7.09 24.11 -4.41
N GLN A 257 -7.72 24.65 -5.46
CA GLN A 257 -8.68 23.89 -6.26
C GLN A 257 -8.03 22.69 -7.00
N GLN A 258 -6.78 22.83 -7.45
CA GLN A 258 -6.01 21.73 -8.05
C GLN A 258 -5.83 20.58 -7.07
N PHE A 259 -5.51 20.86 -5.80
CA PHE A 259 -5.47 19.85 -4.74
C PHE A 259 -6.84 19.25 -4.48
N HIS A 260 -7.91 20.05 -4.45
CA HIS A 260 -9.28 19.56 -4.24
C HIS A 260 -9.68 18.53 -5.31
N TYR A 261 -9.49 18.86 -6.58
CA TYR A 261 -9.78 17.94 -7.69
C TYR A 261 -8.92 16.67 -7.62
N THR A 262 -7.66 16.82 -7.20
CA THR A 262 -6.76 15.68 -7.01
C THR A 262 -7.26 14.76 -5.89
N PHE A 263 -7.66 15.29 -4.73
CA PHE A 263 -8.21 14.49 -3.63
C PHE A 263 -9.51 13.78 -4.02
N ILE A 264 -10.40 14.44 -4.76
CA ILE A 264 -11.62 13.81 -5.28
C ILE A 264 -11.26 12.65 -6.20
N THR A 265 -10.37 12.87 -7.16
CA THR A 265 -9.95 11.84 -8.12
C THR A 265 -9.32 10.64 -7.40
N MET A 266 -8.42 10.87 -6.46
CA MET A 266 -7.77 9.80 -5.69
C MET A 266 -8.77 9.08 -4.78
N GLY A 267 -9.74 9.80 -4.21
CA GLY A 267 -10.85 9.24 -3.45
C GLY A 267 -11.70 8.29 -4.31
N VAL A 268 -12.05 8.71 -5.52
CA VAL A 268 -12.80 7.88 -6.48
C VAL A 268 -11.99 6.63 -6.88
N ILE A 269 -10.71 6.77 -7.19
CA ILE A 269 -9.83 5.63 -7.50
C ILE A 269 -9.84 4.64 -6.33
N THR A 270 -9.76 5.14 -5.08
CA THR A 270 -9.82 4.29 -3.88
C THR A 270 -11.16 3.58 -3.76
N ILE A 271 -12.29 4.27 -3.99
CA ILE A 271 -13.63 3.66 -3.94
C ILE A 271 -13.76 2.57 -5.00
N VAL A 272 -13.33 2.83 -6.23
CA VAL A 272 -13.37 1.85 -7.33
C VAL A 272 -12.53 0.62 -7.00
N SER A 273 -11.42 0.77 -6.29
CA SER A 273 -10.58 -0.36 -5.86
C SER A 273 -11.31 -1.34 -4.92
N ALA A 274 -12.39 -0.90 -4.25
CA ALA A 274 -13.23 -1.78 -3.43
C ALA A 274 -13.84 -2.93 -4.24
N LEU A 275 -14.02 -2.78 -5.55
CA LEU A 275 -14.52 -3.83 -6.44
C LEU A 275 -13.61 -5.07 -6.41
N MET A 276 -12.30 -4.91 -6.19
CA MET A 276 -11.38 -6.04 -6.05
C MET A 276 -11.75 -6.94 -4.87
N PHE A 277 -12.18 -6.36 -3.76
CA PHE A 277 -12.59 -7.13 -2.58
C PHE A 277 -13.98 -7.75 -2.69
N MET A 278 -14.79 -7.32 -3.64
CA MET A 278 -16.06 -7.98 -3.94
C MET A 278 -15.84 -9.38 -4.55
N LEU A 279 -14.66 -9.64 -5.11
CA LEU A 279 -14.26 -10.96 -5.61
C LEU A 279 -14.00 -11.97 -4.49
N LEU A 280 -13.75 -11.52 -3.24
CA LEU A 280 -13.63 -12.41 -2.09
C LEU A 280 -14.96 -13.14 -1.85
N ARG A 281 -14.87 -14.42 -1.47
CA ARG A 281 -16.04 -15.21 -1.09
C ARG A 281 -16.44 -14.90 0.36
N ALA A 282 -17.71 -15.04 0.68
CA ALA A 282 -18.22 -14.79 2.04
C ALA A 282 -17.64 -15.74 3.11
N LYS A 283 -17.07 -16.88 2.68
CA LYS A 283 -16.42 -17.87 3.58
C LYS A 283 -14.93 -17.58 3.79
N ASP A 284 -14.30 -16.76 2.93
CA ASP A 284 -12.85 -16.53 2.99
C ASP A 284 -12.46 -15.90 4.33
N GLY A 285 -11.46 -16.47 4.99
CA GLY A 285 -10.96 -16.03 6.29
C GLY A 285 -11.82 -16.40 7.51
N ARG A 286 -12.90 -17.17 7.37
CA ARG A 286 -13.69 -17.62 8.54
C ARG A 286 -12.86 -18.44 9.53
N ASN A 287 -11.94 -19.26 9.05
CA ASN A 287 -11.05 -20.08 9.89
C ASN A 287 -10.18 -19.21 10.80
N LEU A 288 -9.73 -18.05 10.31
CA LEU A 288 -8.90 -17.11 11.09
C LEU A 288 -9.64 -16.47 12.26
N ILE A 289 -10.97 -16.38 12.16
CA ILE A 289 -11.80 -15.79 13.20
C ILE A 289 -12.17 -16.84 14.26
N SER A 290 -12.35 -18.12 13.85
CA SER A 290 -12.80 -19.21 14.72
C SER A 290 -11.67 -19.83 15.57
N GLU A 291 -10.44 -19.92 15.06
CA GLU A 291 -9.31 -20.55 15.78
C GLU A 291 -8.84 -19.77 17.02
N ARG A 292 -9.06 -18.46 17.10
CA ARG A 292 -8.75 -17.66 18.30
C ARG A 292 -9.67 -17.91 19.51
N HIS A 293 -10.70 -18.73 19.37
CA HIS A 293 -11.58 -19.11 20.50
C HIS A 293 -11.10 -20.35 21.25
N LYS A 294 -10.05 -21.03 20.72
CA LYS A 294 -9.50 -22.28 21.32
C LYS A 294 -8.15 -22.10 22.02
N ARG A 295 -7.66 -20.85 22.16
CA ARG A 295 -6.43 -20.56 22.92
C ARG A 295 -6.71 -19.63 24.10
#